data_0e4058a4faac1708e17a22461a2cf83e
#
_entry.id   0e4058a4faac1708e17a22461a2cf83e
#
_cell.length_a   1.000
_cell.length_b   1.000
_cell.length_c   1.000
_cell.angle_alpha   90.00
_cell.angle_beta   90.00
_cell.angle_gamma   90.00
#
_symmetry.space_group_name_H-M   'P 1'
#
loop_
_entity.id
_entity.type
_entity.pdbx_description
1 polymer ?
#
loop_
_entity_poly.entity_id
_entity_poly.type
_entity_poly.pdbx_seq_one_letter_code
_entity_poly.pdbx_strand_id
1 'polypeptide(L)'
;FRNETEMNLNQLLRIFSANACHKVYVKKLAANDNSKNQVYLGGSFDVLNILPSNEVIVDTNGKRKRESFKSKLDFYWIDEEANISKAFHAQLILYPDYPEVRFSGFLLACKNAPTDLMNSREENRILFFGVSDDKKIYGFVVAPDSEIAKEFLNIENLEVHGVFSILTILNNKIEKDSRGVLLNELKRIHQLGWINSKRLTPNFEITPCENSNCGGFTLEAELKIPSNPKAEPDFLGWEVKNFRVNNFEKINSTVITLMDHSPSHGFFKENGAEAFVRKYGYDDRRGREARMNFGGTHKYGIVQKLTSLKLVIDGFDAKKRKIINPDGYVALVDRNDNIAASWSFASFIKHWNTKHANACYVPSKINRDYLVQRQYSYGDKVIMGSYTDVTLL
;
A
#
# COMPACT_ATOMS: atom_id res chain seq x y z
N PHE A 1 25.04 13.87 -42.61
CA PHE A 1 24.89 12.72 -41.69
C PHE A 1 24.95 13.30 -40.28
N ARG A 2 23.81 13.48 -39.60
CA ARG A 2 23.76 13.68 -38.16
C ARG A 2 24.02 12.31 -37.55
N ASN A 3 25.11 12.14 -36.83
CA ASN A 3 25.27 11.08 -35.88
C ASN A 3 24.20 11.34 -34.79
N GLU A 4 23.03 10.76 -34.94
CA GLU A 4 22.09 10.64 -33.83
C GLU A 4 22.77 9.70 -32.83
N THR A 5 23.32 10.26 -31.76
CA THR A 5 23.83 9.48 -30.66
C THR A 5 22.63 8.78 -30.02
N GLU A 6 22.63 7.46 -30.11
CA GLU A 6 21.61 6.60 -29.47
C GLU A 6 21.44 7.01 -27.99
N MET A 7 20.19 7.06 -27.51
CA MET A 7 19.89 7.44 -26.13
C MET A 7 20.58 6.49 -25.15
N ASN A 8 21.27 7.03 -24.16
CA ASN A 8 21.88 6.25 -23.08
C ASN A 8 21.02 6.22 -21.79
N LEU A 9 21.39 5.38 -20.84
CA LEU A 9 20.64 5.19 -19.59
C LEU A 9 20.54 6.49 -18.78
N ASN A 10 21.59 7.30 -18.71
CA ASN A 10 21.56 8.56 -17.98
C ASN A 10 20.56 9.57 -18.60
N GLN A 11 20.44 9.60 -19.92
CA GLN A 11 19.47 10.44 -20.60
C GLN A 11 18.04 9.95 -20.30
N LEU A 12 17.78 8.65 -20.35
CA LEU A 12 16.49 8.06 -19.97
C LEU A 12 16.13 8.40 -18.51
N LEU A 13 17.06 8.25 -17.56
CA LEU A 13 16.84 8.59 -16.17
C LEU A 13 16.52 10.07 -15.95
N ARG A 14 17.12 10.98 -16.75
CA ARG A 14 16.77 12.40 -16.72
C ARG A 14 15.34 12.64 -17.20
N ILE A 15 14.85 11.91 -18.20
CA ILE A 15 13.48 12.01 -18.68
C ILE A 15 12.51 11.57 -17.58
N PHE A 16 12.77 10.44 -16.90
CA PHE A 16 11.98 10.01 -15.76
C PHE A 16 11.99 11.05 -14.62
N SER A 17 13.17 11.60 -14.32
CA SER A 17 13.32 12.63 -13.30
C SER A 17 12.54 13.91 -13.63
N ALA A 18 12.54 14.35 -14.90
CA ALA A 18 11.76 15.50 -15.35
C ALA A 18 10.24 15.29 -15.20
N ASN A 19 9.80 14.03 -15.12
CA ASN A 19 8.42 13.63 -14.83
C ASN A 19 8.18 13.28 -13.35
N ALA A 20 9.00 13.81 -12.44
CA ALA A 20 8.92 13.61 -11.01
C ALA A 20 9.00 12.14 -10.56
N CYS A 21 9.67 11.29 -11.34
CA CYS A 21 9.94 9.90 -10.94
C CYS A 21 11.24 9.84 -10.14
N HIS A 22 11.19 9.37 -8.91
CA HIS A 22 12.37 9.20 -8.05
C HIS A 22 12.93 7.77 -8.08
N LYS A 23 12.10 6.80 -8.42
CA LYS A 23 12.50 5.40 -8.61
C LYS A 23 12.01 4.89 -9.95
N VAL A 24 12.83 4.05 -10.58
CA VAL A 24 12.48 3.33 -11.80
C VAL A 24 12.60 1.84 -11.53
N TYR A 25 11.51 1.15 -11.71
CA TYR A 25 11.43 -0.29 -11.59
C TYR A 25 11.68 -0.92 -12.94
N VAL A 26 12.62 -1.82 -13.02
CA VAL A 26 13.11 -2.37 -14.28
C VAL A 26 12.84 -3.86 -14.34
N LYS A 27 12.18 -4.30 -15.41
CA LYS A 27 11.88 -5.69 -15.65
C LYS A 27 12.51 -6.18 -16.94
N LYS A 28 13.28 -7.26 -16.84
CA LYS A 28 13.73 -8.04 -17.99
C LYS A 28 12.56 -8.88 -18.54
N LEU A 29 12.22 -8.72 -19.80
CA LEU A 29 11.14 -9.43 -20.45
C LEU A 29 11.62 -10.76 -20.98
N ALA A 30 10.84 -11.81 -20.73
CA ALA A 30 10.99 -13.10 -21.41
C ALA A 30 10.38 -13.03 -22.81
N ALA A 31 10.65 -14.04 -23.63
CA ALA A 31 9.96 -14.23 -24.90
C ALA A 31 8.44 -14.26 -24.67
N ASN A 32 7.70 -13.50 -25.47
CA ASN A 32 6.25 -13.44 -25.33
C ASN A 32 5.60 -14.58 -26.09
N ASP A 33 5.32 -15.69 -25.40
CA ASP A 33 4.62 -16.86 -25.96
C ASP A 33 3.12 -16.63 -26.10
N ASN A 34 2.62 -15.50 -25.58
CA ASN A 34 1.20 -15.26 -25.40
C ASN A 34 0.69 -14.24 -26.42
N SER A 35 -0.24 -14.63 -27.29
CA SER A 35 -0.93 -13.76 -28.24
C SER A 35 -1.75 -12.62 -27.59
N LYS A 36 -1.74 -12.51 -26.26
CA LYS A 36 -2.56 -11.55 -25.50
C LYS A 36 -1.86 -10.27 -25.11
N ASN A 37 -0.60 -10.08 -25.45
CA ASN A 37 0.17 -8.89 -25.04
C ASN A 37 0.03 -8.58 -23.54
N GLN A 38 0.40 -9.54 -22.71
CA GLN A 38 0.40 -9.41 -21.25
C GLN A 38 1.81 -9.65 -20.72
N VAL A 39 2.25 -8.78 -19.81
CA VAL A 39 3.53 -8.95 -19.12
C VAL A 39 3.27 -9.54 -17.74
N TYR A 40 3.92 -10.64 -17.42
CA TYR A 40 3.90 -11.24 -16.07
C TYR A 40 4.74 -10.38 -15.13
N LEU A 41 4.14 -9.94 -14.03
CA LEU A 41 4.77 -9.06 -13.04
C LEU A 41 5.03 -9.71 -11.68
N GLY A 42 4.89 -11.03 -11.58
CA GLY A 42 5.15 -11.76 -10.35
C GLY A 42 3.94 -12.56 -9.86
N GLY A 43 4.18 -13.36 -8.84
CA GLY A 43 3.20 -14.23 -8.19
C GLY A 43 2.56 -13.63 -6.93
N SER A 44 2.74 -12.35 -6.68
CA SER A 44 2.22 -11.67 -5.49
C SER A 44 1.54 -10.36 -5.87
N PHE A 45 0.54 -9.97 -5.07
CA PHE A 45 -0.18 -8.69 -5.26
C PHE A 45 0.61 -7.47 -4.77
N ASP A 46 1.81 -7.67 -4.23
CA ASP A 46 2.74 -6.61 -3.82
C ASP A 46 3.20 -5.70 -4.97
N VAL A 47 3.03 -6.16 -6.21
CA VAL A 47 3.24 -5.31 -7.40
C VAL A 47 2.39 -4.03 -7.37
N LEU A 48 1.26 -4.05 -6.66
CA LEU A 48 0.43 -2.86 -6.44
C LEU A 48 1.12 -1.79 -5.57
N ASN A 49 2.13 -2.17 -4.80
CA ASN A 49 2.96 -1.22 -4.04
C ASN A 49 3.99 -0.52 -4.93
N ILE A 50 4.32 -1.15 -6.06
CA ILE A 50 5.27 -0.64 -7.05
C ILE A 50 4.54 0.19 -8.10
N LEU A 51 3.45 -0.35 -8.64
CA LEU A 51 2.63 0.27 -9.67
C LEU A 51 1.30 0.72 -9.06
N PRO A 52 1.22 1.95 -8.56
CA PRO A 52 0.05 2.45 -7.85
C PRO A 52 -1.18 2.49 -8.75
N SER A 53 -2.32 2.19 -8.18
CA SER A 53 -3.61 2.25 -8.86
C SER A 53 -4.66 2.95 -8.03
N ASN A 54 -5.63 3.55 -8.70
CA ASN A 54 -6.69 4.30 -8.03
C ASN A 54 -7.90 3.44 -7.69
N GLU A 55 -8.06 2.28 -8.33
CA GLU A 55 -9.23 1.43 -8.19
C GLU A 55 -8.90 -0.04 -8.38
N VAL A 56 -9.48 -0.88 -7.54
CA VAL A 56 -9.47 -2.34 -7.72
C VAL A 56 -10.91 -2.80 -7.82
N ILE A 57 -11.25 -3.43 -8.94
CA ILE A 57 -12.60 -3.96 -9.21
C ILE A 57 -12.54 -5.46 -9.43
N VAL A 58 -13.63 -6.15 -9.10
CA VAL A 58 -13.82 -7.55 -9.45
C VAL A 58 -14.29 -7.66 -10.90
N ASP A 59 -13.64 -8.51 -11.68
CA ASP A 59 -14.04 -8.81 -13.05
C ASP A 59 -14.68 -10.19 -13.11
N THR A 60 -16.01 -10.20 -13.20
CA THR A 60 -16.84 -11.41 -13.36
C THR A 60 -17.09 -11.78 -14.82
N ASN A 61 -16.75 -10.91 -15.77
CA ASN A 61 -17.06 -11.05 -17.19
C ASN A 61 -15.99 -11.75 -18.01
N GLY A 62 -15.00 -12.38 -17.38
CA GLY A 62 -13.93 -13.09 -18.07
C GLY A 62 -14.45 -14.25 -18.94
N LYS A 63 -14.04 -14.34 -20.21
CA LYS A 63 -14.42 -15.42 -21.17
C LYS A 63 -14.26 -16.85 -20.65
N ARG A 64 -13.56 -17.06 -19.54
CA ARG A 64 -13.29 -18.36 -18.93
C ARG A 64 -13.99 -18.62 -17.60
N LYS A 65 -14.99 -17.81 -17.21
CA LYS A 65 -15.66 -17.90 -15.90
C LYS A 65 -14.68 -17.88 -14.69
N ARG A 66 -13.48 -17.34 -14.86
CA ARG A 66 -12.52 -17.15 -13.78
C ARG A 66 -12.60 -15.72 -13.31
N GLU A 67 -12.99 -15.57 -12.10
CA GLU A 67 -13.02 -14.29 -11.43
C GLU A 67 -11.60 -13.78 -11.21
N SER A 68 -11.40 -12.48 -11.40
CA SER A 68 -10.11 -11.82 -11.21
C SER A 68 -10.33 -10.41 -10.68
N PHE A 69 -9.29 -9.83 -10.09
CA PHE A 69 -9.32 -8.41 -9.81
C PHE A 69 -8.65 -7.65 -10.95
N LYS A 70 -9.20 -6.50 -11.29
CA LYS A 70 -8.61 -5.55 -12.23
C LYS A 70 -8.34 -4.23 -11.54
N SER A 71 -7.20 -3.64 -11.90
CA SER A 71 -6.74 -2.38 -11.34
C SER A 71 -6.24 -1.48 -12.47
N LYS A 72 -6.98 -0.41 -12.75
CA LYS A 72 -6.60 0.56 -13.78
C LYS A 72 -5.38 1.36 -13.33
N LEU A 73 -4.45 1.57 -14.28
CA LEU A 73 -3.24 2.36 -14.08
C LEU A 73 -3.35 3.69 -14.81
N ASP A 74 -2.81 4.73 -14.22
CA ASP A 74 -2.55 6.00 -14.93
C ASP A 74 -1.18 5.90 -15.60
N PHE A 75 -1.17 5.22 -16.77
CA PHE A 75 0.05 4.79 -17.44
C PHE A 75 0.27 5.57 -18.74
N TYR A 76 1.53 5.94 -18.97
CA TYR A 76 2.00 6.71 -20.12
C TYR A 76 3.23 6.04 -20.72
N TRP A 77 3.30 5.95 -22.05
CA TRP A 77 4.52 5.61 -22.75
C TRP A 77 5.36 6.86 -23.01
N ILE A 78 6.66 6.75 -22.83
CA ILE A 78 7.66 7.71 -23.30
C ILE A 78 8.28 7.11 -24.57
N ASP A 79 8.43 7.91 -25.63
CA ASP A 79 9.16 7.52 -26.83
C ASP A 79 10.62 8.03 -26.83
N GLU A 80 11.38 7.72 -27.87
CA GLU A 80 12.80 8.09 -27.99
C GLU A 80 13.02 9.61 -28.06
N GLU A 81 12.01 10.36 -28.51
CA GLU A 81 12.01 11.82 -28.55
C GLU A 81 11.49 12.45 -27.25
N ALA A 82 11.28 11.66 -26.20
CA ALA A 82 10.71 12.07 -24.93
C ALA A 82 9.25 12.57 -25.00
N ASN A 83 8.51 12.23 -26.06
CA ASN A 83 7.08 12.50 -26.09
C ASN A 83 6.33 11.52 -25.20
N ILE A 84 5.25 12.01 -24.57
CA ILE A 84 4.45 11.25 -23.63
C ILE A 84 3.07 10.96 -24.22
N SER A 85 2.68 9.69 -24.20
CA SER A 85 1.38 9.22 -24.73
C SER A 85 0.65 8.37 -23.72
N LYS A 86 -0.58 8.76 -23.38
CA LYS A 86 -1.41 8.03 -22.40
C LYS A 86 -1.94 6.72 -22.97
N ALA A 87 -1.75 5.62 -22.24
CA ALA A 87 -2.33 4.31 -22.55
C ALA A 87 -3.61 4.10 -21.71
N PHE A 88 -4.75 4.53 -22.25
CA PHE A 88 -6.04 4.60 -21.53
C PHE A 88 -6.56 3.25 -21.01
N HIS A 89 -6.09 2.14 -21.56
CA HIS A 89 -6.54 0.79 -21.22
C HIS A 89 -5.52 0.02 -20.36
N ALA A 90 -4.44 0.67 -19.94
CA ALA A 90 -3.42 0.05 -19.10
C ALA A 90 -4.00 -0.37 -17.75
N GLN A 91 -3.78 -1.62 -17.38
CA GLN A 91 -4.31 -2.20 -16.16
C GLN A 91 -3.46 -3.35 -15.65
N LEU A 92 -3.57 -3.63 -14.37
CA LEU A 92 -3.15 -4.88 -13.76
C LEU A 92 -4.33 -5.84 -13.71
N ILE A 93 -4.06 -7.11 -13.97
CA ILE A 93 -5.01 -8.22 -13.79
C ILE A 93 -4.39 -9.13 -12.74
N LEU A 94 -5.11 -9.33 -11.62
CA LEU A 94 -4.66 -10.10 -10.50
C LEU A 94 -5.50 -11.37 -10.44
N TYR A 95 -4.85 -12.52 -10.58
CA TYR A 95 -5.49 -13.84 -10.59
C TYR A 95 -5.33 -14.51 -9.23
N PRO A 96 -6.39 -14.66 -8.42
CA PRO A 96 -6.28 -15.27 -7.10
C PRO A 96 -6.08 -16.78 -7.12
N ASP A 97 -6.62 -17.48 -8.12
CA ASP A 97 -6.50 -18.95 -8.26
C ASP A 97 -5.06 -19.42 -8.44
N TYR A 98 -4.32 -18.69 -9.26
CA TYR A 98 -2.90 -18.84 -9.47
C TYR A 98 -2.28 -17.49 -9.15
N PRO A 99 -1.73 -17.29 -7.94
CA PRO A 99 -1.26 -15.98 -7.55
C PRO A 99 -0.30 -15.42 -8.59
N GLU A 100 -0.83 -14.62 -9.49
CA GLU A 100 -0.07 -13.94 -10.53
C GLU A 100 -0.68 -12.58 -10.84
N VAL A 101 0.19 -11.63 -11.15
CA VAL A 101 -0.20 -10.31 -11.62
C VAL A 101 0.29 -10.13 -13.04
N ARG A 102 -0.58 -9.65 -13.91
CA ARG A 102 -0.26 -9.36 -15.30
C ARG A 102 -0.56 -7.90 -15.63
N PHE A 103 0.37 -7.25 -16.27
CA PHE A 103 0.20 -5.95 -16.89
C PHE A 103 -0.39 -6.13 -18.29
N SER A 104 -1.45 -5.42 -18.61
CA SER A 104 -2.25 -5.59 -19.82
C SER A 104 -2.82 -4.27 -20.31
N GLY A 105 -3.28 -4.24 -21.56
CA GLY A 105 -3.97 -3.09 -22.17
C GLY A 105 -3.07 -1.89 -22.51
N PHE A 106 -1.79 -1.99 -22.30
CA PHE A 106 -0.81 -0.91 -22.43
C PHE A 106 -0.51 -0.47 -23.87
N LEU A 107 -0.90 -1.24 -24.88
CA LEU A 107 -0.77 -0.88 -26.30
C LEU A 107 -2.08 -0.38 -26.90
N LEU A 108 -3.20 -0.76 -26.31
CA LEU A 108 -4.52 -0.52 -26.89
C LEU A 108 -4.85 0.97 -26.94
N ALA A 109 -5.16 1.48 -28.13
CA ALA A 109 -5.52 2.87 -28.39
C ALA A 109 -4.47 3.90 -27.93
N CYS A 110 -3.20 3.51 -27.87
CA CYS A 110 -2.08 4.42 -27.57
C CYS A 110 -1.26 4.68 -28.84
N LYS A 111 -1.24 5.93 -29.30
CA LYS A 111 -0.66 6.31 -30.59
C LYS A 111 0.84 6.02 -30.70
N ASN A 112 1.59 6.30 -29.65
CA ASN A 112 3.05 6.16 -29.60
C ASN A 112 3.49 4.98 -28.72
N ALA A 113 2.65 3.95 -28.58
CA ALA A 113 3.05 2.76 -27.87
C ALA A 113 4.15 2.01 -28.64
N PRO A 114 5.17 1.46 -27.96
CA PRO A 114 6.27 0.72 -28.58
C PRO A 114 5.82 -0.67 -28.99
N THR A 115 4.89 -0.72 -29.95
CA THR A 115 4.14 -1.94 -30.33
C THR A 115 5.07 -3.03 -30.84
N ASP A 116 6.05 -2.70 -31.67
CA ASP A 116 6.97 -3.66 -32.27
C ASP A 116 7.84 -4.33 -31.19
N LEU A 117 8.43 -3.54 -30.29
CA LEU A 117 9.23 -4.04 -29.20
C LEU A 117 8.39 -4.88 -28.21
N MET A 118 7.18 -4.42 -27.87
CA MET A 118 6.35 -5.15 -26.90
C MET A 118 5.75 -6.43 -27.49
N ASN A 119 5.53 -6.50 -28.80
CA ASN A 119 5.04 -7.70 -29.50
C ASN A 119 6.17 -8.63 -29.97
N SER A 120 7.41 -8.18 -29.97
CA SER A 120 8.57 -9.00 -30.29
C SER A 120 8.64 -10.22 -29.34
N ARG A 121 9.12 -11.33 -29.88
CA ARG A 121 9.43 -12.55 -29.09
C ARG A 121 10.90 -12.60 -28.66
N GLU A 122 11.62 -11.53 -28.88
CA GLU A 122 13.01 -11.42 -28.50
C GLU A 122 13.14 -11.40 -26.96
N GLU A 123 13.97 -12.27 -26.43
CA GLU A 123 14.24 -12.33 -25.01
C GLU A 123 15.13 -11.15 -24.56
N ASN A 124 15.09 -10.87 -23.27
CA ASN A 124 15.97 -9.88 -22.63
C ASN A 124 15.73 -8.41 -23.04
N ARG A 125 14.61 -8.10 -23.70
CA ARG A 125 14.14 -6.72 -23.77
C ARG A 125 13.95 -6.19 -22.35
N ILE A 126 14.19 -4.92 -22.16
CA ILE A 126 14.12 -4.30 -20.84
C ILE A 126 12.99 -3.28 -20.80
N LEU A 127 12.07 -3.46 -19.85
CA LEU A 127 10.94 -2.57 -19.61
C LEU A 127 11.17 -1.80 -18.31
N PHE A 128 11.16 -0.48 -18.41
CA PHE A 128 11.31 0.47 -17.32
C PHE A 128 9.94 1.04 -16.93
N PHE A 129 9.72 1.19 -15.63
CA PHE A 129 8.54 1.82 -15.04
C PHE A 129 8.99 2.92 -14.08
N GLY A 130 8.91 4.17 -14.49
CA GLY A 130 9.07 5.32 -13.59
C GLY A 130 7.74 5.61 -12.89
N VAL A 131 7.76 5.76 -11.59
CA VAL A 131 6.58 6.12 -10.80
C VAL A 131 6.78 7.51 -10.23
N SER A 132 5.87 8.42 -10.59
CA SER A 132 5.91 9.82 -10.13
C SER A 132 5.18 10.02 -8.80
N ASP A 133 5.45 11.14 -8.15
CA ASP A 133 4.83 11.51 -6.87
C ASP A 133 3.31 11.62 -6.93
N ASP A 134 2.76 12.00 -8.10
CA ASP A 134 1.31 12.06 -8.35
C ASP A 134 0.72 10.71 -8.81
N LYS A 135 1.47 9.61 -8.61
CA LYS A 135 1.05 8.22 -8.92
C LYS A 135 0.84 7.91 -10.39
N LYS A 136 1.36 8.70 -11.30
CA LYS A 136 1.45 8.36 -12.71
C LYS A 136 2.60 7.39 -12.94
N ILE A 137 2.43 6.51 -13.91
CA ILE A 137 3.42 5.51 -14.28
C ILE A 137 3.88 5.79 -15.70
N TYR A 138 5.17 5.93 -15.87
CA TYR A 138 5.79 6.17 -17.16
C TYR A 138 6.57 4.94 -17.59
N GLY A 139 6.26 4.41 -18.77
CA GLY A 139 6.89 3.22 -19.34
C GLY A 139 7.88 3.58 -20.44
N PHE A 140 8.99 2.86 -20.50
CA PHE A 140 9.94 2.86 -21.61
C PHE A 140 10.45 1.44 -21.83
N VAL A 141 10.58 1.01 -23.09
CA VAL A 141 11.08 -0.34 -23.40
C VAL A 141 12.19 -0.25 -24.43
N VAL A 142 13.21 -1.08 -24.25
CA VAL A 142 14.36 -1.14 -25.15
C VAL A 142 14.64 -2.55 -25.64
N ALA A 143 15.25 -2.65 -26.82
CA ALA A 143 15.79 -3.86 -27.35
C ALA A 143 16.99 -4.36 -26.52
N PRO A 144 17.31 -5.66 -26.51
CA PRO A 144 18.38 -6.22 -25.66
C PRO A 144 19.78 -5.76 -26.08
N ASP A 145 19.96 -5.35 -27.33
CA ASP A 145 21.23 -4.88 -27.89
C ASP A 145 21.42 -3.36 -27.84
N SER A 146 20.42 -2.61 -27.35
CA SER A 146 20.49 -1.16 -27.19
C SER A 146 21.57 -0.74 -26.20
N GLU A 147 22.05 0.51 -26.31
CA GLU A 147 23.04 1.08 -25.39
C GLU A 147 22.49 1.13 -23.96
N ILE A 148 21.21 1.53 -23.79
CA ILE A 148 20.54 1.54 -22.49
C ILE A 148 20.53 0.13 -21.85
N ALA A 149 20.25 -0.91 -22.64
CA ALA A 149 20.22 -2.28 -22.11
C ALA A 149 21.62 -2.74 -21.66
N LYS A 150 22.65 -2.43 -22.44
CA LYS A 150 24.04 -2.75 -22.09
C LYS A 150 24.50 -2.02 -20.83
N GLU A 151 24.23 -0.71 -20.74
CA GLU A 151 24.55 0.08 -19.55
C GLU A 151 23.83 -0.46 -18.31
N PHE A 152 22.53 -0.75 -18.41
CA PHE A 152 21.74 -1.29 -17.30
C PHE A 152 22.26 -2.65 -16.81
N LEU A 153 22.60 -3.57 -17.73
CA LEU A 153 23.06 -4.90 -17.39
C LEU A 153 24.46 -4.91 -16.74
N ASN A 154 25.23 -3.84 -16.91
CA ASN A 154 26.53 -3.67 -16.28
C ASN A 154 26.45 -3.11 -14.85
N ILE A 155 25.26 -2.74 -14.35
CA ILE A 155 25.10 -2.24 -12.98
C ILE A 155 25.06 -3.43 -12.02
N GLU A 156 26.03 -3.49 -11.12
CA GLU A 156 26.11 -4.52 -10.07
C GLU A 156 25.28 -4.12 -8.82
N ASN A 157 24.88 -5.13 -8.05
CA ASN A 157 24.24 -4.97 -6.72
C ASN A 157 22.96 -4.10 -6.69
N LEU A 158 22.16 -4.18 -7.74
CA LEU A 158 20.85 -3.51 -7.74
C LEU A 158 19.95 -4.10 -6.66
N GLU A 159 19.21 -3.23 -5.99
CA GLU A 159 18.09 -3.63 -5.15
C GLU A 159 17.04 -4.37 -6.01
N VAL A 160 16.51 -5.47 -5.50
CA VAL A 160 15.49 -6.28 -6.20
C VAL A 160 14.23 -6.37 -5.36
N HIS A 161 13.09 -6.15 -5.99
CA HIS A 161 11.77 -6.38 -5.38
C HIS A 161 10.90 -7.22 -6.31
N GLY A 162 10.61 -8.45 -5.89
CA GLY A 162 9.89 -9.41 -6.73
C GLY A 162 10.61 -9.67 -8.06
N VAL A 163 10.00 -9.26 -9.16
CA VAL A 163 10.54 -9.42 -10.52
C VAL A 163 11.24 -8.17 -11.06
N PHE A 164 11.38 -7.14 -10.23
CA PHE A 164 11.93 -5.84 -10.60
C PHE A 164 13.30 -5.60 -9.99
N SER A 165 14.23 -5.08 -10.80
CA SER A 165 15.39 -4.37 -10.30
C SER A 165 15.03 -2.89 -10.11
N ILE A 166 15.61 -2.23 -9.12
CA ILE A 166 15.29 -0.84 -8.78
C ILE A 166 16.47 0.06 -9.14
N LEU A 167 16.21 1.06 -9.98
CA LEU A 167 17.12 2.17 -10.22
C LEU A 167 16.63 3.39 -9.45
N THR A 168 17.52 3.98 -8.71
CA THR A 168 17.27 5.21 -7.98
C THR A 168 17.74 6.40 -8.80
N ILE A 169 16.88 7.39 -9.00
CA ILE A 169 17.23 8.62 -9.71
C ILE A 169 17.81 9.62 -8.73
N LEU A 170 19.13 9.81 -8.81
CA LEU A 170 19.84 10.82 -8.05
C LEU A 170 19.70 12.19 -8.72
N ASN A 171 18.74 12.98 -8.29
CA ASN A 171 18.64 14.40 -8.63
C ASN A 171 19.56 15.19 -7.72
N ASN A 172 20.82 15.42 -8.01
CA ASN A 172 21.75 16.31 -7.27
C ASN A 172 21.48 16.55 -5.76
N LYS A 173 20.50 15.89 -5.19
CA LYS A 173 20.20 15.70 -3.78
C LYS A 173 20.36 14.22 -3.52
N ILE A 174 21.22 13.90 -2.60
CA ILE A 174 21.34 12.56 -2.00
C ILE A 174 19.92 12.03 -1.87
N GLU A 175 19.55 10.99 -2.64
CA GLU A 175 18.29 10.32 -2.41
C GLU A 175 18.34 9.82 -0.96
N LYS A 176 17.47 10.39 -0.18
CA LYS A 176 17.36 9.97 1.21
C LYS A 176 16.74 8.59 1.13
N ASP A 177 17.49 7.57 1.48
CA ASP A 177 16.95 6.28 1.86
C ASP A 177 15.80 6.52 2.85
N SER A 178 14.57 6.51 2.34
CA SER A 178 13.39 6.91 3.14
C SER A 178 13.25 6.06 4.39
N ARG A 179 13.69 4.78 4.32
CA ARG A 179 13.76 3.86 5.46
C ARG A 179 14.83 4.31 6.44
N GLY A 180 16.03 4.57 5.97
CA GLY A 180 17.13 5.05 6.82
C GLY A 180 16.85 6.41 7.45
N VAL A 181 16.24 7.33 6.70
CA VAL A 181 15.80 8.62 7.24
C VAL A 181 14.77 8.43 8.35
N LEU A 182 13.74 7.59 8.13
CA LEU A 182 12.73 7.29 9.15
C LEU A 182 13.38 6.65 10.38
N LEU A 183 14.25 5.65 10.21
CA LEU A 183 14.93 4.99 11.32
C LEU A 183 15.83 5.94 12.11
N ASN A 184 16.52 6.87 11.45
CA ASN A 184 17.34 7.88 12.13
C ASN A 184 16.48 8.85 12.95
N GLU A 185 15.33 9.31 12.41
CA GLU A 185 14.40 10.14 13.16
C GLU A 185 13.78 9.39 14.34
N LEU A 186 13.41 8.12 14.17
CA LEU A 186 12.89 7.29 15.27
C LEU A 186 13.94 7.06 16.35
N LYS A 187 15.22 6.88 15.97
CA LYS A 187 16.32 6.79 16.91
C LYS A 187 16.50 8.08 17.69
N ARG A 188 16.43 9.24 17.04
CA ARG A 188 16.44 10.55 17.69
C ARG A 188 15.29 10.66 18.69
N ILE A 189 14.07 10.28 18.29
CA ILE A 189 12.87 10.33 19.15
C ILE A 189 13.03 9.40 20.36
N HIS A 190 13.55 8.19 20.17
CA HIS A 190 13.85 7.27 21.27
C HIS A 190 14.81 7.89 22.29
N GLN A 191 15.84 8.59 21.83
CA GLN A 191 16.84 9.24 22.69
C GLN A 191 16.28 10.42 23.51
N LEU A 192 15.13 11.00 23.13
CA LEU A 192 14.47 12.04 23.92
C LEU A 192 13.87 11.51 25.25
N GLY A 193 13.74 10.19 25.39
CA GLY A 193 13.17 9.57 26.58
C GLY A 193 11.68 9.84 26.72
N TRP A 194 11.26 10.48 27.84
CA TRP A 194 9.87 10.86 28.11
C TRP A 194 9.53 12.19 27.48
N ILE A 195 8.57 12.19 26.56
CA ILE A 195 8.13 13.35 25.80
C ILE A 195 6.72 13.74 26.24
N ASN A 196 6.50 15.02 26.55
CA ASN A 196 5.20 15.54 26.89
C ASN A 196 4.20 15.34 25.76
N SER A 197 3.00 14.88 26.12
CA SER A 197 1.92 14.61 25.19
C SER A 197 1.54 15.86 24.40
N LYS A 198 1.63 15.77 23.08
CA LYS A 198 1.37 16.90 22.18
C LYS A 198 0.78 16.44 20.84
N ARG A 199 0.29 17.40 20.09
CA ARG A 199 -0.22 17.23 18.73
C ARG A 199 0.26 18.39 17.87
N LEU A 200 0.63 18.12 16.65
CA LEU A 200 0.92 19.13 15.63
C LEU A 200 -0.36 19.38 14.81
N THR A 201 -0.83 20.63 14.83
CA THR A 201 -2.03 21.03 14.08
C THR A 201 -1.73 21.13 12.57
N PRO A 202 -2.76 21.23 11.70
CA PRO A 202 -2.55 21.50 10.27
C PRO A 202 -1.78 22.79 9.98
N ASN A 203 -1.82 23.77 10.90
CA ASN A 203 -1.08 25.03 10.81
C ASN A 203 0.33 24.97 11.42
N PHE A 204 0.84 23.75 11.71
CA PHE A 204 2.15 23.52 12.33
C PHE A 204 2.32 24.10 13.74
N GLU A 205 1.22 24.28 14.47
CA GLU A 205 1.25 24.69 15.88
C GLU A 205 1.23 23.47 16.81
N ILE A 206 2.06 23.49 17.86
CA ILE A 206 2.08 22.43 18.87
C ILE A 206 1.03 22.72 19.93
N THR A 207 0.12 21.79 20.15
CA THR A 207 -0.90 21.86 21.21
C THR A 207 -0.80 20.66 22.15
N PRO A 208 -1.14 20.81 23.44
CA PRO A 208 -1.24 19.67 24.36
C PRO A 208 -2.27 18.65 23.86
N CYS A 209 -2.05 17.39 24.19
CA CYS A 209 -2.97 16.31 23.83
C CYS A 209 -3.33 15.46 25.04
N GLU A 210 -4.64 15.22 25.27
CA GLU A 210 -5.15 14.46 26.42
C GLU A 210 -5.97 13.21 26.05
N ASN A 211 -6.16 12.96 24.77
CA ASN A 211 -6.96 11.86 24.26
C ASN A 211 -6.24 10.50 24.38
N SER A 212 -6.96 9.42 24.11
CA SER A 212 -6.40 8.05 24.10
C SER A 212 -5.35 7.84 23.01
N ASN A 213 -5.45 8.60 21.90
CA ASN A 213 -4.60 8.46 20.71
C ASN A 213 -3.34 9.35 20.74
N CYS A 214 -3.09 10.04 21.86
CA CYS A 214 -1.98 11.01 21.95
C CYS A 214 -0.59 10.39 21.78
N GLY A 215 -0.43 9.08 21.98
CA GLY A 215 0.83 8.41 21.65
C GLY A 215 1.18 8.50 20.17
N GLY A 216 0.19 8.31 19.28
CA GLY A 216 0.34 8.53 17.84
C GLY A 216 0.61 10.00 17.51
N PHE A 217 -0.25 10.90 17.98
CA PHE A 217 -0.10 12.35 17.74
C PHE A 217 1.22 12.94 18.23
N THR A 218 1.77 12.44 19.35
CA THR A 218 3.07 12.87 19.85
C THR A 218 4.20 12.38 18.95
N LEU A 219 4.12 11.15 18.47
CA LEU A 219 5.07 10.59 17.49
C LEU A 219 5.04 11.36 16.18
N GLU A 220 3.84 11.58 15.63
CA GLU A 220 3.64 12.38 14.42
C GLU A 220 4.20 13.80 14.58
N ALA A 221 3.93 14.45 15.73
CA ALA A 221 4.46 15.78 16.01
C ALA A 221 6.01 15.82 16.08
N GLU A 222 6.65 14.78 16.64
CA GLU A 222 8.11 14.65 16.63
C GLU A 222 8.68 14.42 15.23
N LEU A 223 7.95 13.71 14.38
CA LEU A 223 8.28 13.49 12.96
C LEU A 223 7.91 14.69 12.07
N LYS A 224 7.36 15.78 12.67
CA LYS A 224 6.87 16.98 11.98
C LYS A 224 5.73 16.69 10.98
N ILE A 225 4.91 15.71 11.28
CA ILE A 225 3.72 15.34 10.51
C ILE A 225 2.51 16.08 11.11
N PRO A 226 1.90 17.04 10.39
CA PRO A 226 0.70 17.70 10.87
C PRO A 226 -0.49 16.75 10.80
N SER A 227 -1.39 16.84 11.77
CA SER A 227 -2.65 16.05 11.75
C SER A 227 -3.47 16.41 10.54
N ASN A 228 -3.76 15.43 9.69
CA ASN A 228 -4.56 15.61 8.48
C ASN A 228 -5.51 14.42 8.27
N PRO A 229 -6.66 14.59 7.58
CA PRO A 229 -7.59 13.51 7.24
C PRO A 229 -7.23 12.79 5.95
N LYS A 230 -6.08 13.06 5.33
CA LYS A 230 -5.70 12.48 4.03
C LYS A 230 -5.34 11.01 4.19
N ALA A 231 -5.73 10.21 3.21
CA ALA A 231 -5.42 8.78 3.15
C ALA A 231 -4.09 8.54 2.41
N GLU A 232 -3.04 9.30 2.76
CA GLU A 232 -1.69 9.18 2.21
C GLU A 232 -0.74 8.71 3.30
N PRO A 233 0.38 8.03 2.96
CA PRO A 233 1.39 7.66 3.95
C PRO A 233 1.96 8.87 4.67
N ASP A 234 2.25 8.72 5.97
CA ASP A 234 2.58 9.81 6.87
C ASP A 234 3.99 10.41 6.67
N PHE A 235 4.98 9.57 6.39
CA PHE A 235 6.39 9.99 6.36
C PHE A 235 7.15 9.36 5.19
N LEU A 236 7.48 10.14 4.17
CA LEU A 236 8.28 9.72 3.01
C LEU A 236 7.83 8.38 2.39
N GLY A 237 6.51 8.17 2.30
CA GLY A 237 5.92 6.95 1.78
C GLY A 237 5.75 5.83 2.81
N TRP A 238 5.99 6.09 4.10
CA TRP A 238 5.76 5.18 5.21
C TRP A 238 4.53 5.58 6.01
N GLU A 239 3.61 4.66 6.24
CA GLU A 239 2.56 4.78 7.25
C GLU A 239 3.16 4.52 8.62
N VAL A 240 3.12 5.49 9.51
CA VAL A 240 3.70 5.37 10.86
C VAL A 240 2.59 5.16 11.89
N LYS A 241 2.60 4.00 12.52
CA LYS A 241 1.61 3.62 13.54
C LYS A 241 2.24 3.43 14.90
N ASN A 242 1.68 4.09 15.90
CA ASN A 242 2.04 3.88 17.29
C ASN A 242 1.18 2.76 17.90
N PHE A 243 1.80 1.89 18.68
CA PHE A 243 1.09 0.94 19.52
C PHE A 243 1.67 0.89 20.92
N ARG A 244 0.82 0.65 21.89
CA ARG A 244 1.21 0.69 23.30
C ARG A 244 1.71 -0.67 23.77
N VAL A 245 2.84 -0.66 24.50
CA VAL A 245 3.42 -1.81 25.18
C VAL A 245 3.65 -1.54 26.66
N ASN A 246 3.70 -2.61 27.45
CA ASN A 246 4.09 -2.52 28.86
C ASN A 246 5.62 -2.68 29.01
N ASN A 247 6.25 -3.41 28.09
CA ASN A 247 7.68 -3.66 28.09
C ASN A 247 8.22 -3.64 26.64
N PHE A 248 9.27 -2.89 26.38
CA PHE A 248 9.92 -2.81 25.08
C PHE A 248 10.62 -4.11 24.65
N GLU A 249 10.96 -4.99 25.59
CA GLU A 249 11.52 -6.29 25.27
C GLU A 249 10.50 -7.31 24.73
N LYS A 250 9.20 -7.03 24.92
CA LYS A 250 8.10 -7.92 24.53
C LYS A 250 7.10 -7.21 23.60
N ILE A 251 7.61 -6.56 22.55
CA ILE A 251 6.78 -5.78 21.61
C ILE A 251 5.81 -6.64 20.80
N ASN A 252 6.16 -7.89 20.51
CA ASN A 252 5.37 -8.84 19.71
C ASN A 252 4.20 -9.49 20.48
N SER A 253 4.05 -9.23 21.77
CA SER A 253 2.95 -9.77 22.58
C SER A 253 1.67 -8.92 22.53
N THR A 254 1.71 -7.77 21.87
CA THR A 254 0.61 -6.80 21.82
C THR A 254 -0.12 -6.89 20.47
N VAL A 255 -1.45 -6.90 20.52
CA VAL A 255 -2.27 -6.82 19.31
C VAL A 255 -2.12 -5.43 18.69
N ILE A 256 -1.76 -5.38 17.43
CA ILE A 256 -1.57 -4.16 16.66
C ILE A 256 -2.73 -3.99 15.69
N THR A 257 -3.32 -2.78 15.62
CA THR A 257 -4.29 -2.45 14.58
C THR A 257 -3.55 -2.23 13.26
N LEU A 258 -3.76 -3.12 12.30
CA LEU A 258 -3.10 -3.03 10.99
C LEU A 258 -3.70 -1.90 10.16
N MET A 259 -5.02 -1.81 10.11
CA MET A 259 -5.73 -0.78 9.35
C MET A 259 -7.06 -0.42 10.01
N ASP A 260 -7.57 0.75 9.68
CA ASP A 260 -8.93 1.20 9.99
C ASP A 260 -9.63 1.49 8.67
N HIS A 261 -10.60 0.66 8.33
CA HIS A 261 -11.29 0.69 7.05
C HIS A 261 -12.80 0.57 7.24
N SER A 262 -13.53 1.52 6.69
CA SER A 262 -14.99 1.51 6.79
C SER A 262 -15.63 0.35 6.01
N PRO A 263 -16.70 -0.26 6.53
CA PRO A 263 -17.41 -1.31 5.82
C PRO A 263 -17.91 -0.87 4.45
N SER A 264 -17.82 -1.76 3.47
CA SER A 264 -18.26 -1.52 2.10
C SER A 264 -19.72 -1.90 1.86
N HIS A 265 -20.28 -2.83 2.65
CA HIS A 265 -21.64 -3.36 2.52
C HIS A 265 -22.25 -3.72 3.88
N GLY A 266 -23.54 -4.11 3.88
CA GLY A 266 -24.32 -4.55 5.02
C GLY A 266 -24.99 -3.42 5.77
N PHE A 267 -25.65 -3.77 6.89
CA PHE A 267 -26.48 -2.84 7.67
C PHE A 267 -25.77 -1.52 8.01
N PHE A 268 -24.47 -1.58 8.35
CA PHE A 268 -23.67 -0.38 8.63
C PHE A 268 -23.64 0.59 7.44
N LYS A 269 -23.42 0.05 6.24
CA LYS A 269 -23.32 0.87 5.02
C LYS A 269 -24.66 1.48 4.63
N GLU A 270 -25.75 0.74 4.84
CA GLU A 270 -27.10 1.12 4.45
C GLU A 270 -27.74 2.12 5.43
N ASN A 271 -27.45 1.96 6.73
CA ASN A 271 -28.16 2.67 7.79
C ASN A 271 -27.27 3.62 8.61
N GLY A 272 -25.96 3.59 8.39
CA GLY A 272 -25.00 4.45 9.07
C GLY A 272 -24.57 3.97 10.46
N ALA A 273 -23.58 4.66 11.00
CA ALA A 273 -22.91 4.26 12.24
C ALA A 273 -23.84 4.34 13.48
N GLU A 274 -24.70 5.33 13.55
CA GLU A 274 -25.62 5.49 14.69
C GLU A 274 -26.61 4.34 14.77
N ALA A 275 -27.30 4.03 13.66
CA ALA A 275 -28.26 2.93 13.58
C ALA A 275 -27.57 1.59 13.85
N PHE A 276 -26.36 1.40 13.37
CA PHE A 276 -25.55 0.23 13.62
C PHE A 276 -25.22 0.05 15.10
N VAL A 277 -24.77 1.11 15.79
CA VAL A 277 -24.46 1.06 17.23
C VAL A 277 -25.73 0.85 18.04
N ARG A 278 -26.86 1.44 17.67
CA ARG A 278 -28.16 1.20 18.32
C ARG A 278 -28.61 -0.26 18.20
N LYS A 279 -28.37 -0.90 17.06
CA LYS A 279 -28.83 -2.28 16.80
C LYS A 279 -27.90 -3.35 17.37
N TYR A 280 -26.59 -3.15 17.24
CA TYR A 280 -25.56 -4.18 17.55
C TYR A 280 -24.64 -3.80 18.71
N GLY A 281 -24.82 -2.60 19.27
CA GLY A 281 -24.05 -2.12 20.40
C GLY A 281 -24.59 -2.60 21.74
N TYR A 282 -24.03 -2.06 22.78
CA TYR A 282 -24.39 -2.34 24.18
C TYR A 282 -24.31 -1.06 25.03
N ASP A 283 -25.05 -1.04 26.14
CA ASP A 283 -25.10 0.10 27.05
C ASP A 283 -23.73 0.43 27.67
N ASP A 284 -23.52 1.69 28.01
CA ASP A 284 -22.27 2.14 28.59
C ASP A 284 -22.05 1.50 29.98
N ARG A 285 -20.95 0.75 30.11
CA ARG A 285 -20.60 0.04 31.35
C ARG A 285 -20.25 0.96 32.51
N ARG A 286 -20.08 2.27 32.28
CA ARG A 286 -19.81 3.28 33.29
C ARG A 286 -21.09 3.99 33.74
N GLY A 287 -22.27 3.50 33.36
CA GLY A 287 -23.57 4.03 33.75
C GLY A 287 -23.94 5.39 33.18
N ARG A 288 -23.35 5.80 32.06
CA ARG A 288 -23.74 7.02 31.38
C ARG A 288 -25.04 6.79 30.66
N GLU A 289 -26.07 7.51 31.07
CA GLU A 289 -27.41 7.42 30.48
C GLU A 289 -27.39 7.70 28.98
N ALA A 290 -28.22 6.98 28.23
CA ALA A 290 -28.40 7.09 26.79
C ALA A 290 -27.15 6.89 25.90
N ARG A 291 -26.04 6.41 26.50
CA ARG A 291 -24.82 6.13 25.77
C ARG A 291 -24.71 4.65 25.43
N MET A 292 -24.68 4.37 24.15
CA MET A 292 -24.34 3.03 23.64
C MET A 292 -22.90 2.98 23.13
N ASN A 293 -22.28 1.83 23.26
CA ASN A 293 -20.95 1.54 22.77
C ASN A 293 -20.99 0.36 21.82
N PHE A 294 -20.06 0.35 20.86
CA PHE A 294 -19.75 -0.80 20.04
C PHE A 294 -18.24 -1.05 20.12
N GLY A 295 -17.84 -2.27 20.42
CA GLY A 295 -16.43 -2.59 20.55
C GLY A 295 -16.20 -4.01 21.04
N GLY A 296 -14.92 -4.36 21.14
CA GLY A 296 -14.46 -5.68 21.52
C GLY A 296 -13.82 -6.40 20.33
N THR A 297 -13.10 -7.48 20.63
CA THR A 297 -12.44 -8.30 19.60
C THR A 297 -13.43 -9.31 19.05
N HIS A 298 -13.72 -9.25 17.76
CA HIS A 298 -14.46 -10.27 17.02
C HIS A 298 -13.48 -11.28 16.43
N LYS A 299 -13.68 -12.55 16.73
CA LYS A 299 -12.85 -13.65 16.23
C LYS A 299 -13.63 -14.49 15.24
N TYR A 300 -12.91 -15.04 14.25
CA TYR A 300 -13.50 -15.92 13.25
C TYR A 300 -14.31 -17.07 13.89
N GLY A 301 -15.55 -17.23 13.48
CA GLY A 301 -16.45 -18.28 13.90
C GLY A 301 -16.98 -18.16 15.35
N ILE A 302 -16.52 -17.18 16.15
CA ILE A 302 -16.89 -17.03 17.55
C ILE A 302 -17.82 -15.84 17.74
N VAL A 303 -18.98 -16.09 18.37
CA VAL A 303 -19.93 -15.03 18.71
C VAL A 303 -19.36 -14.17 19.85
N GLN A 304 -19.24 -12.87 19.61
CA GLN A 304 -18.83 -11.90 20.60
C GLN A 304 -20.00 -11.60 21.55
N LYS A 305 -19.77 -11.75 22.87
CA LYS A 305 -20.84 -11.74 23.89
C LYS A 305 -21.61 -10.41 23.98
N LEU A 306 -20.95 -9.28 23.75
CA LEU A 306 -21.59 -7.96 23.93
C LEU A 306 -22.36 -7.52 22.69
N THR A 307 -21.83 -7.76 21.51
CA THR A 307 -22.41 -7.33 20.24
C THR A 307 -23.30 -8.42 19.62
N SER A 308 -23.19 -9.66 20.10
CA SER A 308 -23.83 -10.84 19.52
C SER A 308 -23.46 -11.10 18.06
N LEU A 309 -22.38 -10.48 17.57
CA LEU A 309 -21.90 -10.65 16.21
C LEU A 309 -20.76 -11.68 16.15
N LYS A 310 -20.65 -12.34 15.03
CA LYS A 310 -19.62 -13.34 14.70
C LYS A 310 -18.86 -12.86 13.47
N LEU A 311 -17.53 -12.95 13.49
CA LEU A 311 -16.71 -12.70 12.30
C LEU A 311 -16.75 -13.93 11.39
N VAL A 312 -17.02 -13.71 10.11
CA VAL A 312 -16.98 -14.73 9.06
C VAL A 312 -16.12 -14.25 7.89
N ILE A 313 -15.58 -15.20 7.16
CA ILE A 313 -14.82 -14.94 5.92
C ILE A 313 -15.40 -15.85 4.86
N ASP A 314 -15.91 -15.27 3.80
CA ASP A 314 -16.37 -15.98 2.63
C ASP A 314 -15.41 -15.80 1.46
N GLY A 315 -15.24 -16.84 0.64
CA GLY A 315 -14.36 -16.77 -0.53
C GLY A 315 -12.86 -16.89 -0.26
N PHE A 316 -12.45 -17.31 0.95
CA PHE A 316 -11.05 -17.57 1.30
C PHE A 316 -10.83 -19.00 1.79
N ASP A 317 -9.87 -19.70 1.17
CA ASP A 317 -9.44 -21.02 1.62
C ASP A 317 -8.25 -20.90 2.59
N ALA A 318 -8.51 -21.05 3.87
CA ALA A 318 -7.49 -20.92 4.92
C ALA A 318 -6.40 -22.00 4.85
N LYS A 319 -6.70 -23.20 4.31
CA LYS A 319 -5.70 -24.28 4.16
C LYS A 319 -4.74 -23.98 3.02
N LYS A 320 -5.27 -23.49 1.91
CA LYS A 320 -4.49 -23.10 0.74
C LYS A 320 -3.95 -21.68 0.85
N ARG A 321 -4.37 -20.92 1.86
CA ARG A 321 -4.01 -19.50 2.08
C ARG A 321 -4.24 -18.65 0.84
N LYS A 322 -5.41 -18.77 0.23
CA LYS A 322 -5.73 -18.01 -0.98
C LYS A 322 -7.20 -17.64 -1.08
N ILE A 323 -7.44 -16.54 -1.79
CA ILE A 323 -8.77 -16.14 -2.21
C ILE A 323 -9.22 -17.10 -3.30
N ILE A 324 -10.36 -17.77 -3.09
CA ILE A 324 -10.98 -18.70 -4.04
C ILE A 324 -12.20 -18.09 -4.73
N ASN A 325 -12.71 -16.98 -4.19
CA ASN A 325 -13.78 -16.19 -4.78
C ASN A 325 -13.44 -14.70 -4.62
N PRO A 326 -13.14 -13.97 -5.72
CA PRO A 326 -12.85 -12.54 -5.67
C PRO A 326 -14.00 -11.65 -5.17
N ASP A 327 -15.26 -12.09 -5.32
CA ASP A 327 -16.44 -11.43 -4.74
C ASP A 327 -16.59 -11.71 -3.25
N GLY A 328 -15.70 -12.51 -2.68
CA GLY A 328 -15.69 -12.84 -1.27
C GLY A 328 -15.42 -11.64 -0.36
N TYR A 329 -15.66 -11.84 0.91
CA TYR A 329 -15.63 -10.77 1.90
C TYR A 329 -15.29 -11.26 3.31
N VAL A 330 -14.89 -10.33 4.16
CA VAL A 330 -14.89 -10.47 5.61
C VAL A 330 -16.13 -9.77 6.14
N ALA A 331 -16.91 -10.40 7.02
CA ALA A 331 -18.12 -9.79 7.56
C ALA A 331 -18.33 -10.05 9.06
N LEU A 332 -19.03 -9.13 9.68
CA LEU A 332 -19.70 -9.34 10.95
C LEU A 332 -21.15 -9.74 10.66
N VAL A 333 -21.56 -10.91 11.13
CA VAL A 333 -22.92 -11.41 10.95
C VAL A 333 -23.61 -11.59 12.31
N ASP A 334 -24.91 -11.38 12.33
CA ASP A 334 -25.75 -11.61 13.51
C ASP A 334 -26.12 -13.11 13.68
N ARG A 335 -26.95 -13.42 14.66
CA ARG A 335 -27.39 -14.81 14.97
C ARG A 335 -28.22 -15.44 13.86
N ASN A 336 -28.80 -14.62 12.98
CA ASN A 336 -29.60 -15.05 11.84
C ASN A 336 -28.81 -15.00 10.53
N ASP A 337 -27.46 -14.90 10.64
CA ASP A 337 -26.53 -14.76 9.53
C ASP A 337 -26.77 -13.51 8.64
N ASN A 338 -27.51 -12.49 9.14
CA ASN A 338 -27.63 -11.22 8.45
C ASN A 338 -26.30 -10.45 8.54
N ILE A 339 -25.88 -9.86 7.44
CA ILE A 339 -24.63 -9.08 7.37
C ILE A 339 -24.83 -7.74 8.08
N ALA A 340 -24.24 -7.61 9.26
CA ALA A 340 -24.20 -6.37 10.01
C ALA A 340 -23.24 -5.35 9.37
N ALA A 341 -22.04 -5.80 9.00
CA ALA A 341 -21.02 -5.01 8.31
C ALA A 341 -20.12 -5.94 7.53
N SER A 342 -19.74 -5.58 6.30
CA SER A 342 -18.78 -6.39 5.53
C SER A 342 -17.79 -5.55 4.74
N TRP A 343 -16.65 -6.16 4.43
CA TRP A 343 -15.55 -5.61 3.68
C TRP A 343 -15.19 -6.58 2.57
N SER A 344 -15.37 -6.18 1.30
CA SER A 344 -14.95 -6.99 0.16
C SER A 344 -13.42 -7.12 0.09
N PHE A 345 -12.91 -8.21 -0.47
CA PHE A 345 -11.48 -8.35 -0.69
C PHE A 345 -10.92 -7.23 -1.57
N ALA A 346 -11.67 -6.80 -2.60
CA ALA A 346 -11.27 -5.66 -3.42
C ALA A 346 -11.09 -4.37 -2.59
N SER A 347 -11.97 -4.11 -1.61
CA SER A 347 -11.84 -2.93 -0.74
C SER A 347 -10.63 -3.02 0.19
N PHE A 348 -10.30 -4.20 0.70
CA PHE A 348 -9.08 -4.42 1.47
C PHE A 348 -7.82 -4.19 0.64
N ILE A 349 -7.74 -4.80 -0.56
CA ILE A 349 -6.60 -4.65 -1.47
C ILE A 349 -6.40 -3.17 -1.82
N LYS A 350 -7.48 -2.46 -2.18
CA LYS A 350 -7.42 -1.03 -2.49
C LYS A 350 -6.91 -0.19 -1.32
N HIS A 351 -7.49 -0.37 -0.13
CA HIS A 351 -7.12 0.40 1.06
C HIS A 351 -5.66 0.14 1.45
N TRP A 352 -5.25 -1.12 1.41
CA TRP A 352 -3.89 -1.52 1.72
C TRP A 352 -2.89 -0.90 0.75
N ASN A 353 -3.16 -1.00 -0.55
CA ASN A 353 -2.31 -0.41 -1.58
C ASN A 353 -2.17 1.12 -1.46
N THR A 354 -3.24 1.80 -1.03
CA THR A 354 -3.23 3.26 -0.96
C THR A 354 -2.43 3.78 0.24
N LYS A 355 -2.54 3.14 1.41
CA LYS A 355 -2.04 3.69 2.67
C LYS A 355 -0.95 2.84 3.34
N HIS A 356 -0.98 1.53 3.16
CA HIS A 356 -0.16 0.60 3.92
C HIS A 356 0.87 -0.16 3.09
N ALA A 357 1.24 0.37 1.93
CA ALA A 357 2.28 -0.23 1.08
C ALA A 357 3.60 -0.42 1.84
N ASN A 358 3.97 0.58 2.66
CA ASN A 358 5.07 0.48 3.61
C ASN A 358 4.57 0.98 4.98
N ALA A 359 4.69 0.17 6.01
CA ALA A 359 4.24 0.52 7.35
C ALA A 359 5.35 0.34 8.39
N CYS A 360 5.40 1.27 9.33
CA CYS A 360 6.31 1.24 10.48
C CYS A 360 5.51 1.33 11.77
N TYR A 361 5.57 0.27 12.58
CA TYR A 361 4.87 0.19 13.86
C TYR A 361 5.86 0.49 14.99
N VAL A 362 5.63 1.58 15.71
CA VAL A 362 6.50 2.10 16.75
C VAL A 362 5.89 1.82 18.12
N PRO A 363 6.55 1.02 18.97
CA PRO A 363 6.03 0.74 20.30
C PRO A 363 6.25 1.94 21.24
N SER A 364 5.27 2.20 22.13
CA SER A 364 5.40 3.25 23.15
C SER A 364 4.95 2.80 24.52
N LYS A 365 5.51 3.44 25.54
CA LYS A 365 5.04 3.43 26.94
C LYS A 365 4.41 4.76 27.27
N ILE A 366 3.51 4.76 28.24
CA ILE A 366 2.85 5.96 28.74
C ILE A 366 3.18 6.14 30.22
N ASN A 367 3.61 7.32 30.59
CA ASN A 367 3.63 7.80 31.98
C ASN A 367 2.33 8.55 32.27
N ARG A 368 1.62 8.13 33.33
CA ARG A 368 0.36 8.70 33.80
C ARG A 368 0.49 9.29 35.23
N ASP A 369 1.66 9.72 35.57
CA ASP A 369 1.81 10.41 36.85
C ASP A 369 0.88 11.62 36.85
N TYR A 370 -0.04 11.68 37.82
CA TYR A 370 -1.05 12.75 37.93
C TYR A 370 -0.45 14.10 38.26
N LEU A 371 0.79 14.11 38.73
CA LEU A 371 1.50 15.34 39.08
C LEU A 371 2.20 16.00 37.90
N VAL A 372 2.28 15.27 36.75
CA VAL A 372 2.98 15.75 35.56
C VAL A 372 2.07 15.55 34.34
N GLN A 373 2.21 16.39 33.36
CA GLN A 373 1.55 16.18 32.03
C GLN A 373 1.83 14.77 31.52
N ARG A 374 0.81 14.11 30.93
CA ARG A 374 0.97 12.82 30.29
C ARG A 374 2.17 12.81 29.35
N GLN A 375 2.99 11.75 29.44
CA GLN A 375 4.20 11.60 28.66
C GLN A 375 4.24 10.25 27.94
N TYR A 376 4.95 10.22 26.84
CA TYR A 376 5.21 9.01 26.05
C TYR A 376 6.71 8.81 25.88
N SER A 377 7.14 7.54 25.91
CA SER A 377 8.49 7.13 25.53
C SER A 377 8.38 6.07 24.44
N TYR A 378 9.21 6.15 23.42
CA TYR A 378 9.19 5.26 22.25
C TYR A 378 10.34 4.27 22.30
N GLY A 379 10.10 3.03 21.84
CA GLY A 379 11.10 1.95 21.90
C GLY A 379 12.21 2.11 20.87
N ASP A 380 13.29 1.38 21.11
CA ASP A 380 14.47 1.29 20.22
C ASP A 380 14.30 0.25 19.10
N LYS A 381 13.27 -0.60 19.19
CA LYS A 381 12.91 -1.61 18.20
C LYS A 381 11.57 -1.26 17.59
N VAL A 382 11.49 -1.32 16.27
CA VAL A 382 10.25 -1.08 15.52
C VAL A 382 9.94 -2.29 14.62
N ILE A 383 8.67 -2.45 14.26
CA ILE A 383 8.25 -3.44 13.29
C ILE A 383 8.03 -2.71 11.98
N MET A 384 8.77 -3.09 10.95
CA MET A 384 8.60 -2.54 9.61
C MET A 384 8.18 -3.67 8.67
N GLY A 385 7.25 -3.37 7.79
CA GLY A 385 6.78 -4.32 6.80
C GLY A 385 6.25 -3.63 5.57
N SER A 386 6.36 -4.34 4.46
CA SER A 386 5.66 -4.02 3.23
C SER A 386 4.40 -4.88 3.10
N TYR A 387 3.62 -4.63 2.06
CA TYR A 387 2.42 -5.43 1.75
C TYR A 387 2.71 -6.95 1.68
N THR A 388 3.90 -7.33 1.22
CA THR A 388 4.33 -8.72 1.14
C THR A 388 4.51 -9.41 2.48
N ASP A 389 4.90 -8.64 3.50
CA ASP A 389 5.18 -9.19 4.83
C ASP A 389 3.90 -9.41 5.63
N VAL A 390 2.83 -8.71 5.25
CA VAL A 390 1.48 -8.88 5.79
C VAL A 390 0.67 -9.69 4.78
N THR A 391 1.11 -10.89 4.52
CA THR A 391 0.34 -11.85 3.73
C THR A 391 -1.06 -11.94 4.32
N LEU A 392 -2.07 -11.90 3.48
CA LEU A 392 -3.46 -12.18 3.88
C LEU A 392 -3.46 -13.54 4.60
N LEU A 393 -3.41 -13.47 5.91
CA LEU A 393 -3.43 -14.63 6.81
C LEU A 393 -4.79 -15.29 6.81
#